data_dad50dd2ea10109135251feaadb6a39c
#
_entry.id   dad50dd2ea10109135251feaadb6a39c
#
_cell.length_a   1.000
_cell.length_b   1.000
_cell.length_c   1.000
_cell.angle_alpha   90.00
_cell.angle_beta   90.00
_cell.angle_gamma   90.00
#
_symmetry.space_group_name_H-M   'P 1'
#
loop_
_entity.id
_entity.type
_entity.pdbx_description
1 polymer ?
#
loop_
_entity_poly.entity_id
_entity_poly.type
_entity_poly.pdbx_seq_one_letter_code
_entity_poly.pdbx_strand_id
1 'polypeptide(L)'
;MSLVPTPQTDTGDCSEPTPLRRQPTQRRSARRVERMLDACADLLDEIGYEALSTTRIADRAGVAIGSVYQFFPDKRAITQEVTRRNVEQFVSRVGARFLEEDYRGWWEAVDAIIDEYVDMHRTVPGFKSLHFGDVVDLNLLDSDSDNNTVIAGRLRGLLLKEYGLADSHELDVAVLVAVEAGDAVLKLAFRRDPDGDTEIISAAKQLIRGFLPRQLSPFRG
;
A
#
# COMPACT_ATOMS: atom_id res chain seq x y z
N MET A 1 59.03 -12.88 -4.70
CA MET A 1 57.67 -13.19 -5.12
C MET A 1 56.74 -12.63 -4.05
N SER A 2 56.28 -11.40 -4.27
CA SER A 2 55.36 -10.71 -3.35
C SER A 2 53.92 -10.99 -3.76
N LEU A 3 53.14 -11.54 -2.87
CA LEU A 3 51.72 -11.73 -3.04
C LEU A 3 51.00 -10.42 -2.69
N VAL A 4 50.29 -9.86 -3.66
CA VAL A 4 49.40 -8.70 -3.53
C VAL A 4 48.04 -9.20 -3.00
N PRO A 5 47.47 -8.64 -1.96
CA PRO A 5 46.12 -9.01 -1.52
C PRO A 5 45.07 -8.36 -2.41
N THR A 6 44.09 -9.15 -2.83
CA THR A 6 42.87 -8.76 -3.57
C THR A 6 41.97 -7.91 -2.68
N PRO A 7 41.39 -6.81 -3.16
CA PRO A 7 40.41 -6.05 -2.39
C PRO A 7 39.08 -6.83 -2.29
N GLN A 8 38.59 -7.02 -1.07
CA GLN A 8 37.25 -7.48 -0.79
C GLN A 8 36.25 -6.39 -1.24
N THR A 9 35.37 -6.73 -2.15
CA THR A 9 34.21 -5.92 -2.51
C THR A 9 33.25 -5.96 -1.34
N ASP A 10 33.16 -4.83 -0.66
CA ASP A 10 32.14 -4.52 0.32
C ASP A 10 30.78 -4.42 -0.42
N THR A 11 29.98 -5.46 -0.32
CA THR A 11 28.59 -5.43 -0.77
C THR A 11 27.81 -4.60 0.26
N GLY A 12 27.70 -3.30 -0.01
CA GLY A 12 26.87 -2.39 0.75
C GLY A 12 25.46 -2.95 0.87
N ASP A 13 25.11 -3.27 2.10
CA ASP A 13 23.75 -3.59 2.54
C ASP A 13 22.86 -2.38 2.28
N CYS A 14 22.08 -2.42 1.18
CA CYS A 14 21.03 -1.44 0.89
C CYS A 14 19.83 -1.74 1.78
N SER A 15 19.98 -1.52 3.10
CA SER A 15 18.85 -1.52 4.02
C SER A 15 18.01 -0.29 3.75
N GLU A 16 16.77 -0.52 3.29
CA GLU A 16 15.73 0.49 3.12
C GLU A 16 15.58 1.36 4.39
N PRO A 17 15.38 2.68 4.27
CA PRO A 17 15.14 3.53 5.42
C PRO A 17 13.79 3.16 6.04
N THR A 18 13.82 2.37 7.11
CA THR A 18 12.64 2.03 7.89
C THR A 18 12.11 3.30 8.55
N PRO A 19 10.82 3.67 8.40
CA PRO A 19 10.23 4.85 9.02
C PRO A 19 10.24 4.81 10.56
N LEU A 20 10.44 3.64 11.15
CA LEU A 20 10.60 3.47 12.59
C LEU A 20 12.03 3.79 13.03
N ARG A 21 12.19 4.76 13.92
CA ARG A 21 13.48 5.07 14.54
C ARG A 21 14.00 3.90 15.41
N ARG A 22 13.09 3.09 15.97
CA ARG A 22 13.40 1.93 16.80
C ARG A 22 12.28 0.89 16.65
N GLN A 23 12.64 -0.32 16.28
CA GLN A 23 11.69 -1.44 16.25
C GLN A 23 11.26 -1.85 17.68
N PRO A 24 9.97 -2.09 17.95
CA PRO A 24 9.50 -2.51 19.24
C PRO A 24 9.95 -3.94 19.55
N THR A 25 10.79 -4.10 20.58
CA THR A 25 11.33 -5.40 21.02
C THR A 25 10.46 -6.11 22.06
N GLN A 26 9.46 -5.44 22.61
CA GLN A 26 8.59 -5.95 23.67
C GLN A 26 7.12 -5.73 23.35
N ARG A 27 6.23 -6.63 23.78
CA ARG A 27 4.77 -6.54 23.57
C ARG A 27 4.15 -5.19 24.00
N ARG A 28 4.67 -4.56 25.06
CA ARG A 28 4.21 -3.24 25.53
C ARG A 28 4.57 -2.12 24.55
N SER A 29 5.77 -2.18 23.98
CA SER A 29 6.22 -1.21 22.96
C SER A 29 5.43 -1.36 21.66
N ALA A 30 5.19 -2.59 21.21
CA ALA A 30 4.36 -2.85 20.02
C ALA A 30 2.94 -2.29 20.19
N ARG A 31 2.26 -2.58 21.31
CA ARG A 31 0.92 -2.03 21.58
C ARG A 31 0.89 -0.49 21.64
N ARG A 32 1.98 0.14 22.05
CA ARG A 32 2.10 1.59 22.10
C ARG A 32 2.23 2.16 20.69
N VAL A 33 3.05 1.53 19.85
CA VAL A 33 3.18 1.90 18.43
C VAL A 33 1.83 1.75 17.72
N GLU A 34 1.13 0.62 17.89
CA GLU A 34 -0.20 0.43 17.30
C GLU A 34 -1.18 1.54 17.68
N ARG A 35 -1.26 1.93 18.96
CA ARG A 35 -2.12 3.05 19.36
C ARG A 35 -1.75 4.38 18.70
N MET A 36 -0.45 4.63 18.45
CA MET A 36 -0.01 5.83 17.74
C MET A 36 -0.41 5.78 16.26
N LEU A 37 -0.32 4.60 15.63
CA LEU A 37 -0.74 4.40 14.25
C LEU A 37 -2.25 4.52 14.09
N ASP A 38 -3.03 3.95 15.02
CA ASP A 38 -4.50 4.07 15.02
C ASP A 38 -4.91 5.54 15.21
N ALA A 39 -4.33 6.23 16.18
CA ALA A 39 -4.58 7.65 16.41
C ALA A 39 -4.20 8.53 15.19
N CYS A 40 -3.12 8.18 14.50
CA CYS A 40 -2.70 8.87 13.28
C CYS A 40 -3.71 8.62 12.14
N ALA A 41 -4.14 7.37 11.95
CA ALA A 41 -5.11 6.99 10.94
C ALA A 41 -6.45 7.72 11.12
N ASP A 42 -6.99 7.72 12.35
CA ASP A 42 -8.22 8.44 12.69
C ASP A 42 -8.09 9.95 12.42
N LEU A 43 -6.99 10.57 12.87
CA LEU A 43 -6.75 11.99 12.66
C LEU A 43 -6.56 12.35 11.19
N LEU A 44 -5.96 11.47 10.38
CA LEU A 44 -5.86 11.69 8.94
C LEU A 44 -7.24 11.78 8.28
N ASP A 45 -8.17 10.94 8.70
CA ASP A 45 -9.54 10.97 8.18
C ASP A 45 -10.36 12.16 8.70
N GLU A 46 -10.13 12.60 9.95
CA GLU A 46 -10.87 13.69 10.57
C GLU A 46 -10.39 15.08 10.13
N ILE A 47 -9.08 15.32 10.10
CA ILE A 47 -8.50 16.66 9.94
C ILE A 47 -7.49 16.78 8.79
N GLY A 48 -7.18 15.68 8.11
CA GLY A 48 -6.22 15.63 7.02
C GLY A 48 -4.75 15.78 7.46
N TYR A 49 -3.84 15.56 6.52
CA TYR A 49 -2.39 15.57 6.77
C TYR A 49 -1.85 16.92 7.20
N GLU A 50 -2.34 18.02 6.60
CA GLU A 50 -1.84 19.37 6.89
C GLU A 50 -2.03 19.76 8.36
N ALA A 51 -3.21 19.47 8.90
CA ALA A 51 -3.55 19.78 10.30
C ALA A 51 -3.00 18.75 11.30
N LEU A 52 -2.44 17.64 10.82
CA LEU A 52 -1.85 16.59 11.64
C LEU A 52 -0.56 17.07 12.32
N SER A 53 -0.36 16.69 13.58
CA SER A 53 0.88 16.92 14.31
C SER A 53 1.19 15.77 15.27
N THR A 54 2.47 15.56 15.58
CA THR A 54 2.91 14.56 16.56
C THR A 54 2.29 14.76 17.93
N THR A 55 2.02 16.02 18.33
CA THR A 55 1.33 16.34 19.59
C THR A 55 -0.10 15.84 19.58
N ARG A 56 -0.86 16.10 18.52
CA ARG A 56 -2.24 15.60 18.38
C ARG A 56 -2.31 14.07 18.37
N ILE A 57 -1.33 13.44 17.71
CA ILE A 57 -1.23 11.98 17.71
C ILE A 57 -0.94 11.45 19.12
N ALA A 58 -0.01 12.08 19.85
CA ALA A 58 0.31 11.70 21.22
C ALA A 58 -0.91 11.81 22.14
N ASP A 59 -1.63 12.93 22.06
CA ASP A 59 -2.84 13.19 22.86
C ASP A 59 -3.94 12.18 22.56
N ARG A 60 -4.23 11.93 21.26
CA ARG A 60 -5.22 10.95 20.82
C ARG A 60 -4.85 9.51 21.23
N ALA A 61 -3.59 9.14 21.11
CA ALA A 61 -3.06 7.82 21.47
C ALA A 61 -2.97 7.61 23.01
N GLY A 62 -3.13 8.67 23.79
CA GLY A 62 -2.94 8.62 25.25
C GLY A 62 -1.51 8.27 25.65
N VAL A 63 -0.51 8.86 24.98
CA VAL A 63 0.91 8.64 25.27
C VAL A 63 1.63 9.98 25.46
N ALA A 64 2.73 9.95 26.23
CA ALA A 64 3.58 11.14 26.31
C ALA A 64 4.23 11.45 24.97
N ILE A 65 4.33 12.72 24.58
CA ILE A 65 4.96 13.15 23.33
C ILE A 65 6.39 12.62 23.14
N GLY A 66 7.15 12.52 24.24
CA GLY A 66 8.48 11.90 24.23
C GLY A 66 8.45 10.43 23.80
N SER A 67 7.35 9.70 24.04
CA SER A 67 7.18 8.34 23.55
C SER A 67 6.99 8.28 22.04
N VAL A 68 6.34 9.28 21.45
CA VAL A 68 6.22 9.36 19.97
C VAL A 68 7.60 9.51 19.36
N TYR A 69 8.41 10.46 19.84
CA TYR A 69 9.75 10.70 19.32
C TYR A 69 10.76 9.56 19.55
N GLN A 70 10.45 8.61 20.46
CA GLN A 70 11.25 7.39 20.60
C GLN A 70 11.14 6.47 19.36
N PHE A 71 9.99 6.47 18.68
CA PHE A 71 9.71 5.58 17.56
C PHE A 71 9.72 6.32 16.22
N PHE A 72 9.18 7.52 16.18
CA PHE A 72 8.98 8.30 14.96
C PHE A 72 9.68 9.65 15.06
N PRO A 73 10.51 10.04 14.11
CA PRO A 73 11.19 11.34 14.10
C PRO A 73 10.20 12.50 13.92
N ASP A 74 9.11 12.30 13.18
CA ASP A 74 8.13 13.31 12.81
C ASP A 74 6.78 12.68 12.39
N LYS A 75 5.79 13.54 12.04
CA LYS A 75 4.47 13.10 11.58
C LYS A 75 4.53 12.31 10.27
N ARG A 76 5.51 12.62 9.40
CA ARG A 76 5.71 11.94 8.13
C ARG A 76 6.02 10.47 8.34
N ALA A 77 6.97 10.15 9.22
CA ALA A 77 7.33 8.77 9.53
C ALA A 77 6.15 7.96 10.09
N ILE A 78 5.27 8.58 10.90
CA ILE A 78 4.08 7.92 11.41
C ILE A 78 3.11 7.64 10.25
N THR A 79 2.87 8.64 9.39
CA THR A 79 1.97 8.49 8.24
C THR A 79 2.47 7.42 7.26
N GLN A 80 3.77 7.38 6.98
CA GLN A 80 4.37 6.33 6.14
C GLN A 80 4.13 4.93 6.72
N GLU A 81 4.25 4.77 8.04
CA GLU A 81 4.01 3.50 8.69
C GLU A 81 2.52 3.10 8.68
N VAL A 82 1.59 4.07 8.82
CA VAL A 82 0.15 3.84 8.60
C VAL A 82 -0.09 3.34 7.17
N THR A 83 0.50 4.00 6.20
CA THR A 83 0.40 3.61 4.78
C THR A 83 0.92 2.19 4.55
N ARG A 84 2.13 1.87 5.06
CA ARG A 84 2.70 0.53 4.96
C ARG A 84 1.78 -0.53 5.57
N ARG A 85 1.25 -0.27 6.77
CA ARG A 85 0.29 -1.15 7.46
C ARG A 85 -0.97 -1.37 6.60
N ASN A 86 -1.49 -0.32 6.01
CA ASN A 86 -2.70 -0.38 5.19
C ASN A 86 -2.46 -1.15 3.87
N VAL A 87 -1.29 -0.99 3.23
CA VAL A 87 -0.89 -1.81 2.07
C VAL A 87 -0.78 -3.29 2.44
N GLU A 88 -0.13 -3.60 3.55
CA GLU A 88 -0.02 -4.98 4.03
C GLU A 88 -1.38 -5.60 4.34
N GLN A 89 -2.28 -4.82 4.97
CA GLN A 89 -3.64 -5.26 5.25
C GLN A 89 -4.42 -5.52 3.97
N PHE A 90 -4.32 -4.64 2.97
CA PHE A 90 -4.96 -4.83 1.67
C PHE A 90 -4.49 -6.11 1.00
N VAL A 91 -3.18 -6.31 0.86
CA VAL A 91 -2.62 -7.51 0.25
C VAL A 91 -3.01 -8.78 1.02
N SER A 92 -3.02 -8.71 2.35
CA SER A 92 -3.45 -9.84 3.20
C SER A 92 -4.92 -10.20 2.98
N ARG A 93 -5.83 -9.20 2.91
CA ARG A 93 -7.26 -9.42 2.66
C ARG A 93 -7.51 -9.98 1.27
N VAL A 94 -6.84 -9.43 0.24
CA VAL A 94 -6.89 -9.98 -1.12
C VAL A 94 -6.41 -11.42 -1.13
N GLY A 95 -5.27 -11.71 -0.49
CA GLY A 95 -4.73 -13.08 -0.39
C GLY A 95 -5.68 -14.05 0.31
N ALA A 96 -6.37 -13.62 1.38
CA ALA A 96 -7.37 -14.42 2.06
C ALA A 96 -8.55 -14.78 1.16
N ARG A 97 -9.07 -13.80 0.40
CA ARG A 97 -10.15 -14.06 -0.57
C ARG A 97 -9.76 -15.08 -1.62
N PHE A 98 -8.51 -15.02 -2.12
CA PHE A 98 -8.02 -16.01 -3.10
C PHE A 98 -7.90 -17.44 -2.53
N LEU A 99 -7.80 -17.59 -1.20
CA LEU A 99 -7.79 -18.89 -0.54
C LEU A 99 -9.21 -19.43 -0.21
N GLU A 100 -10.17 -18.53 -0.01
CA GLU A 100 -11.52 -18.86 0.44
C GLU A 100 -12.50 -19.01 -0.73
N GLU A 101 -12.27 -18.31 -1.84
CA GLU A 101 -13.15 -18.27 -2.99
C GLU A 101 -12.49 -18.96 -4.20
N ASP A 102 -13.24 -19.84 -4.86
CA ASP A 102 -12.81 -20.51 -6.10
C ASP A 102 -13.23 -19.64 -7.30
N TYR A 103 -12.37 -18.72 -7.69
CA TYR A 103 -12.60 -17.84 -8.85
C TYR A 103 -12.50 -18.65 -10.15
N ARG A 104 -13.58 -18.72 -10.91
CA ARG A 104 -13.66 -19.45 -12.19
C ARG A 104 -12.79 -18.83 -13.28
N GLY A 105 -12.34 -17.61 -13.07
CA GLY A 105 -11.48 -16.91 -14.01
C GLY A 105 -10.82 -15.69 -13.36
N TRP A 106 -9.72 -15.27 -13.95
CA TRP A 106 -8.94 -14.10 -13.48
C TRP A 106 -9.76 -12.78 -13.37
N TRP A 107 -10.90 -12.70 -14.08
CA TRP A 107 -11.86 -11.60 -14.01
C TRP A 107 -12.50 -11.43 -12.65
N GLU A 108 -13.05 -12.53 -12.12
CA GLU A 108 -13.69 -12.54 -10.80
C GLU A 108 -12.67 -12.16 -9.75
N ALA A 109 -11.42 -12.60 -9.94
CA ALA A 109 -10.31 -12.23 -9.08
C ALA A 109 -9.98 -10.73 -9.14
N VAL A 110 -9.94 -10.13 -10.34
CA VAL A 110 -9.71 -8.69 -10.50
C VAL A 110 -10.87 -7.88 -9.90
N ASP A 111 -12.11 -8.29 -10.14
CA ASP A 111 -13.28 -7.64 -9.54
C ASP A 111 -13.21 -7.71 -8.00
N ALA A 112 -12.83 -8.85 -7.44
CA ALA A 112 -12.66 -9.02 -5.99
C ALA A 112 -11.55 -8.14 -5.40
N ILE A 113 -10.45 -7.93 -6.13
CA ILE A 113 -9.38 -7.00 -5.73
C ILE A 113 -9.91 -5.56 -5.66
N ILE A 114 -10.68 -5.15 -6.67
CA ILE A 114 -11.28 -3.79 -6.71
C ILE A 114 -12.32 -3.65 -5.60
N ASP A 115 -13.15 -4.66 -5.38
CA ASP A 115 -14.15 -4.64 -4.31
C ASP A 115 -13.50 -4.57 -2.92
N GLU A 116 -12.40 -5.27 -2.69
CA GLU A 116 -11.63 -5.17 -1.45
C GLU A 116 -11.04 -3.77 -1.24
N TYR A 117 -10.51 -3.16 -2.30
CA TYR A 117 -10.05 -1.78 -2.24
C TYR A 117 -11.18 -0.80 -1.86
N VAL A 118 -12.34 -0.94 -2.48
CA VAL A 118 -13.53 -0.12 -2.19
C VAL A 118 -14.01 -0.33 -0.75
N ASP A 119 -14.03 -1.57 -0.28
CA ASP A 119 -14.40 -1.90 1.10
C ASP A 119 -13.43 -1.27 2.10
N MET A 120 -12.14 -1.44 1.89
CA MET A 120 -11.13 -0.85 2.77
C MET A 120 -11.17 0.69 2.77
N HIS A 121 -11.44 1.31 1.63
CA HIS A 121 -11.60 2.76 1.56
C HIS A 121 -12.77 3.27 2.42
N ARG A 122 -13.83 2.46 2.55
CA ARG A 122 -15.00 2.79 3.38
C ARG A 122 -14.81 2.47 4.85
N THR A 123 -14.04 1.42 5.16
CA THR A 123 -14.06 0.80 6.49
C THR A 123 -12.76 0.93 7.28
N VAL A 124 -11.64 1.19 6.61
CA VAL A 124 -10.32 1.21 7.26
C VAL A 124 -9.85 2.65 7.47
N PRO A 125 -9.69 3.10 8.74
CA PRO A 125 -9.19 4.44 9.02
C PRO A 125 -7.82 4.70 8.38
N GLY A 126 -7.66 5.89 7.81
CA GLY A 126 -6.42 6.32 7.16
C GLY A 126 -6.11 5.60 5.83
N PHE A 127 -6.98 4.69 5.34
CA PHE A 127 -6.76 4.02 4.06
C PHE A 127 -6.80 5.02 2.89
N LYS A 128 -7.65 6.07 2.99
CA LYS A 128 -7.69 7.19 2.03
C LYS A 128 -6.33 7.85 1.84
N SER A 129 -5.46 7.77 2.85
CA SER A 129 -4.10 8.33 2.84
C SER A 129 -3.11 7.53 1.98
N LEU A 130 -3.52 6.36 1.45
CA LEU A 130 -2.78 5.65 0.39
C LEU A 130 -2.78 6.45 -0.92
N HIS A 131 -3.68 7.43 -1.03
CA HIS A 131 -3.81 8.28 -2.19
C HIS A 131 -2.90 9.49 -2.07
N PHE A 132 -1.67 9.37 -2.49
CA PHE A 132 -0.67 10.43 -2.42
C PHE A 132 -0.87 11.58 -3.40
N GLY A 133 -1.90 11.55 -4.24
CA GLY A 133 -2.22 12.65 -5.13
C GLY A 133 -2.72 13.92 -4.44
N ASP A 134 -3.24 13.81 -3.21
CA ASP A 134 -3.76 14.93 -2.43
C ASP A 134 -2.89 15.26 -1.20
N VAL A 135 -1.97 14.40 -0.83
CA VAL A 135 -0.98 14.70 0.22
C VAL A 135 0.20 15.40 -0.43
N VAL A 136 0.23 16.68 -0.29
CA VAL A 136 1.13 17.65 -0.93
C VAL A 136 2.59 17.55 -0.44
N ASP A 137 3.03 16.43 0.05
CA ASP A 137 4.45 16.25 0.31
C ASP A 137 5.04 15.29 -0.74
N LEU A 138 5.46 15.89 -1.87
CA LEU A 138 6.22 15.22 -2.92
C LEU A 138 7.47 14.49 -2.39
N ASN A 139 7.89 14.80 -1.17
CA ASN A 139 9.00 14.14 -0.49
C ASN A 139 8.59 12.87 0.26
N LEU A 140 7.30 12.50 0.30
CA LEU A 140 6.87 11.16 0.74
C LEU A 140 7.26 10.08 -0.29
N LEU A 141 7.57 10.51 -1.52
CA LEU A 141 8.03 9.67 -2.63
C LEU A 141 9.53 9.31 -2.58
N ASP A 142 10.24 9.63 -1.49
CA ASP A 142 11.66 9.31 -1.30
C ASP A 142 11.97 7.82 -0.98
N SER A 143 10.98 6.94 -1.04
CA SER A 143 11.26 5.52 -1.20
C SER A 143 11.27 5.22 -2.71
N ASP A 144 12.28 4.49 -3.20
CA ASP A 144 12.45 4.10 -4.61
C ASP A 144 11.26 3.33 -5.21
N SER A 145 10.18 3.13 -4.44
CA SER A 145 8.95 2.46 -4.84
C SER A 145 7.76 3.18 -4.24
N ASP A 146 6.89 3.76 -5.07
CA ASP A 146 5.58 4.24 -4.63
C ASP A 146 4.66 3.07 -4.22
N ASN A 147 3.57 3.38 -3.52
CA ASN A 147 2.65 2.34 -3.04
C ASN A 147 2.02 1.52 -4.15
N ASN A 148 1.74 2.14 -5.30
CA ASN A 148 1.15 1.45 -6.43
C ASN A 148 2.12 0.42 -7.02
N THR A 149 3.41 0.74 -7.10
CA THR A 149 4.46 -0.21 -7.49
C THR A 149 4.54 -1.39 -6.50
N VAL A 150 4.48 -1.13 -5.19
CA VAL A 150 4.46 -2.20 -4.17
C VAL A 150 3.22 -3.08 -4.31
N ILE A 151 2.04 -2.48 -4.45
CA ILE A 151 0.77 -3.19 -4.65
C ILE A 151 0.82 -4.02 -5.94
N ALA A 152 1.26 -3.42 -7.05
CA ALA A 152 1.38 -4.10 -8.34
C ALA A 152 2.29 -5.33 -8.25
N GLY A 153 3.46 -5.21 -7.62
CA GLY A 153 4.38 -6.32 -7.40
C GLY A 153 3.77 -7.46 -6.57
N ARG A 154 3.00 -7.13 -5.53
CA ARG A 154 2.31 -8.12 -4.68
C ARG A 154 1.15 -8.80 -5.41
N LEU A 155 0.33 -8.03 -6.13
CA LEU A 155 -0.78 -8.57 -6.94
C LEU A 155 -0.26 -9.45 -8.07
N ARG A 156 0.83 -9.03 -8.74
CA ARG A 156 1.51 -9.86 -9.73
C ARG A 156 1.94 -11.20 -9.13
N GLY A 157 2.59 -11.19 -7.95
CA GLY A 157 3.00 -12.42 -7.27
C GLY A 157 1.83 -13.38 -7.00
N LEU A 158 0.66 -12.85 -6.60
CA LEU A 158 -0.57 -13.63 -6.43
C LEU A 158 -1.06 -14.21 -7.77
N LEU A 159 -1.11 -13.39 -8.82
CA LEU A 159 -1.54 -13.83 -10.15
C LEU A 159 -0.64 -14.96 -10.72
N LEU A 160 0.67 -14.82 -10.59
CA LEU A 160 1.62 -15.85 -10.99
C LEU A 160 1.38 -17.17 -10.25
N LYS A 161 1.18 -17.08 -8.92
CA LYS A 161 1.02 -18.25 -8.08
C LYS A 161 -0.31 -18.97 -8.32
N GLU A 162 -1.42 -18.24 -8.37
CA GLU A 162 -2.76 -18.82 -8.40
C GLU A 162 -3.23 -19.19 -9.83
N TYR A 163 -2.77 -18.44 -10.84
CA TYR A 163 -3.19 -18.67 -12.25
C TYR A 163 -2.10 -19.23 -13.17
N GLY A 164 -0.89 -19.47 -12.65
CA GLY A 164 0.20 -20.07 -13.42
C GLY A 164 0.63 -19.22 -14.61
N LEU A 165 0.48 -17.89 -14.53
CA LEU A 165 0.90 -16.98 -15.59
C LEU A 165 2.40 -17.09 -15.83
N ALA A 166 2.84 -16.86 -17.07
CA ALA A 166 4.27 -16.73 -17.35
C ALA A 166 4.79 -15.43 -16.73
N ASP A 167 5.91 -15.56 -16.03
CA ASP A 167 6.65 -14.39 -15.53
C ASP A 167 7.28 -13.66 -16.72
N SER A 168 6.83 -12.44 -16.99
CA SER A 168 7.27 -11.65 -18.13
C SER A 168 7.23 -10.14 -17.83
N HIS A 169 8.05 -9.40 -18.56
CA HIS A 169 8.03 -7.93 -18.50
C HIS A 169 6.68 -7.35 -18.94
N GLU A 170 6.00 -7.97 -19.89
CA GLU A 170 4.67 -7.57 -20.34
C GLU A 170 3.65 -7.69 -19.20
N LEU A 171 3.73 -8.74 -18.38
CA LEU A 171 2.90 -8.90 -17.20
C LEU A 171 3.19 -7.82 -16.15
N ASP A 172 4.47 -7.50 -15.91
CA ASP A 172 4.87 -6.44 -15.00
C ASP A 172 4.23 -5.11 -15.39
N VAL A 173 4.41 -4.70 -16.65
CA VAL A 173 3.87 -3.45 -17.19
C VAL A 173 2.33 -3.47 -17.15
N ALA A 174 1.71 -4.58 -17.52
CA ALA A 174 0.25 -4.68 -17.53
C ALA A 174 -0.36 -4.53 -16.14
N VAL A 175 0.21 -5.20 -15.14
CA VAL A 175 -0.29 -5.11 -13.75
C VAL A 175 -0.04 -3.72 -13.18
N LEU A 176 1.14 -3.12 -13.39
CA LEU A 176 1.45 -1.77 -12.93
C LEU A 176 0.48 -0.75 -13.53
N VAL A 177 0.28 -0.78 -14.84
CA VAL A 177 -0.66 0.15 -15.53
C VAL A 177 -2.10 -0.08 -15.04
N ALA A 178 -2.51 -1.32 -14.81
CA ALA A 178 -3.85 -1.61 -14.28
C ALA A 178 -4.04 -1.06 -12.86
N VAL A 179 -3.04 -1.15 -11.99
CA VAL A 179 -3.07 -0.60 -10.63
C VAL A 179 -3.13 0.92 -10.69
N GLU A 180 -2.26 1.58 -11.46
CA GLU A 180 -2.23 3.03 -11.62
C GLU A 180 -3.54 3.59 -12.17
N ALA A 181 -4.05 3.00 -13.24
CA ALA A 181 -5.31 3.42 -13.85
C ALA A 181 -6.50 3.18 -12.91
N GLY A 182 -6.52 2.02 -12.24
CA GLY A 182 -7.54 1.68 -11.26
C GLY A 182 -7.56 2.67 -10.09
N ASP A 183 -6.41 2.92 -9.50
CA ASP A 183 -6.25 3.88 -8.39
C ASP A 183 -6.73 5.28 -8.79
N ALA A 184 -6.31 5.80 -9.96
CA ALA A 184 -6.70 7.12 -10.45
C ALA A 184 -8.23 7.25 -10.63
N VAL A 185 -8.88 6.22 -11.18
CA VAL A 185 -10.34 6.23 -11.42
C VAL A 185 -11.10 6.01 -10.11
N LEU A 186 -10.64 5.13 -9.22
CA LEU A 186 -11.26 4.92 -7.91
C LEU A 186 -11.15 6.16 -7.03
N LYS A 187 -10.02 6.87 -7.04
CA LYS A 187 -9.89 8.20 -6.40
C LYS A 187 -10.95 9.18 -6.88
N LEU A 188 -11.24 9.20 -8.18
CA LEU A 188 -12.30 10.05 -8.72
C LEU A 188 -13.67 9.65 -8.14
N ALA A 189 -13.95 8.35 -8.01
CA ALA A 189 -15.21 7.86 -7.43
C ALA A 189 -15.41 8.40 -6.01
N PHE A 190 -14.40 8.30 -5.16
CA PHE A 190 -14.47 8.75 -3.76
C PHE A 190 -14.38 10.26 -3.56
N ARG A 191 -13.81 11.01 -4.52
CA ARG A 191 -13.90 12.49 -4.50
C ARG A 191 -15.31 13.00 -4.83
N ARG A 192 -16.08 12.25 -5.61
CA ARG A 192 -17.44 12.63 -5.98
C ARG A 192 -18.47 12.20 -4.94
N ASP A 193 -18.26 11.04 -4.35
CA ASP A 193 -19.12 10.48 -3.31
C ASP A 193 -18.22 9.85 -2.24
N PRO A 194 -18.31 10.25 -0.96
CA PRO A 194 -17.52 9.66 0.12
C PRO A 194 -17.69 8.14 0.27
N ASP A 195 -18.85 7.60 -0.14
CA ASP A 195 -19.13 6.15 -0.17
C ASP A 195 -18.67 5.46 -1.47
N GLY A 196 -18.16 6.25 -2.42
CA GLY A 196 -17.70 5.80 -3.74
C GLY A 196 -18.82 5.78 -4.77
N ASP A 197 -18.71 6.67 -5.79
CA ASP A 197 -19.64 6.73 -6.92
C ASP A 197 -19.65 5.39 -7.66
N THR A 198 -20.80 4.70 -7.63
CA THR A 198 -20.95 3.34 -8.14
C THR A 198 -20.80 3.25 -9.67
N GLU A 199 -21.16 4.32 -10.41
CA GLU A 199 -20.98 4.36 -11.86
C GLU A 199 -19.50 4.44 -12.22
N ILE A 200 -18.73 5.25 -11.49
CA ILE A 200 -17.29 5.37 -11.69
C ILE A 200 -16.57 4.10 -11.26
N ILE A 201 -16.96 3.47 -10.15
CA ILE A 201 -16.40 2.17 -9.72
C ILE A 201 -16.66 1.11 -10.82
N SER A 202 -17.87 1.06 -11.37
CA SER A 202 -18.19 0.16 -12.47
C SER A 202 -17.35 0.46 -13.72
N ALA A 203 -17.14 1.74 -14.04
CA ALA A 203 -16.29 2.15 -15.15
C ALA A 203 -14.81 1.76 -14.92
N ALA A 204 -14.30 1.85 -13.70
CA ALA A 204 -12.95 1.38 -13.34
C ALA A 204 -12.80 -0.12 -13.62
N LYS A 205 -13.76 -0.93 -13.16
CA LYS A 205 -13.80 -2.38 -13.43
C LYS A 205 -13.79 -2.67 -14.94
N GLN A 206 -14.63 -1.97 -15.71
CA GLN A 206 -14.69 -2.13 -17.18
C GLN A 206 -13.40 -1.72 -17.88
N LEU A 207 -12.77 -0.63 -17.43
CA LEU A 207 -11.49 -0.16 -17.96
C LEU A 207 -10.41 -1.25 -17.83
N ILE A 208 -10.23 -1.78 -16.61
CA ILE A 208 -9.23 -2.80 -16.33
C ILE A 208 -9.57 -4.09 -17.08
N ARG A 209 -10.86 -4.45 -17.14
CA ARG A 209 -11.38 -5.56 -17.90
C ARG A 209 -11.12 -5.45 -19.41
N GLY A 210 -11.15 -4.28 -19.99
CA GLY A 210 -10.83 -4.05 -21.40
C GLY A 210 -9.33 -4.01 -21.69
N PHE A 211 -8.51 -3.66 -20.69
CA PHE A 211 -7.07 -3.48 -20.84
C PHE A 211 -6.28 -4.79 -20.67
N LEU A 212 -6.44 -5.47 -19.53
CA LEU A 212 -5.59 -6.62 -19.18
C LEU A 212 -5.58 -7.77 -20.20
N PRO A 213 -6.71 -8.21 -20.83
CA PRO A 213 -6.68 -9.32 -21.79
C PRO A 213 -5.86 -9.03 -23.03
N ARG A 214 -5.78 -7.76 -23.41
CA ARG A 214 -5.01 -7.35 -24.61
C ARG A 214 -3.52 -7.45 -24.36
N GLN A 215 -3.11 -7.36 -23.11
CA GLN A 215 -1.71 -7.43 -22.68
C GLN A 215 -1.30 -8.84 -22.28
N LEU A 216 -2.26 -9.63 -21.77
CA LEU A 216 -2.02 -10.97 -21.23
C LEU A 216 -2.41 -12.08 -22.22
N SER A 217 -2.40 -11.80 -23.51
CA SER A 217 -2.75 -12.75 -24.56
C SER A 217 -1.75 -13.90 -24.63
N PRO A 218 -1.92 -14.93 -23.77
CA PRO A 218 -2.31 -16.26 -24.22
C PRO A 218 -3.26 -16.98 -23.27
N PHE A 219 -4.23 -16.29 -22.66
CA PHE A 219 -5.34 -17.00 -22.03
C PHE A 219 -6.38 -17.39 -23.09
N ARG A 220 -6.02 -18.40 -23.90
CA ARG A 220 -6.97 -19.26 -24.61
C ARG A 220 -7.02 -20.57 -23.86
N GLY A 221 -8.03 -20.73 -23.04
CA GLY A 221 -8.47 -21.97 -22.46
C GLY A 221 -9.96 -21.90 -22.28
#